data_f9cc6b4e2bd2773dd893af2c81a13e87
#
_entry.id   f9cc6b4e2bd2773dd893af2c81a13e87
#
_cell.length_a   1.000
_cell.length_b   1.000
_cell.length_c   1.000
_cell.angle_alpha   90.00
_cell.angle_beta   90.00
_cell.angle_gamma   90.00
#
_symmetry.space_group_name_H-M   'P 1'
#
loop_
_entity.id
_entity.type
_entity.pdbx_description
1 polymer ?
#
loop_
_entity_poly.entity_id
_entity_poly.type
_entity_poly.pdbx_seq_one_letter_code
_entity_poly.pdbx_strand_id
1 'polypeptide(L)'
;MPNSARIDELQKKFNENPRRYFAPLADELRKAGDLQGAIELCRSHLAQQPGHMSGHIVLGKALYEGGELDEARQTFETALGLDPENLIALRHLGDIARQQGDAYGARQWYQRVLDADPRNEEIAAQIQLLDEMPATEAFGAGAAAAPAAELVPD
;
A
#
# COMPACT_ATOMS: atom_id res chain seq x y z
N MET A 1 3.38 23.60 15.32
CA MET A 1 3.80 22.69 14.32
C MET A 1 2.96 22.78 13.09
N PRO A 2 3.55 22.76 11.91
CA PRO A 2 2.76 22.92 10.68
C PRO A 2 1.65 21.88 10.56
N ASN A 3 1.94 20.64 10.96
CA ASN A 3 0.94 19.59 10.84
C ASN A 3 -0.25 19.78 11.76
N SER A 4 -0.03 20.41 12.92
CA SER A 4 -1.12 20.64 13.85
C SER A 4 -2.17 21.57 13.28
N ALA A 5 -1.73 22.65 12.65
CA ALA A 5 -2.66 23.62 12.06
C ALA A 5 -3.47 22.97 10.95
N ARG A 6 -2.82 22.17 10.12
CA ARG A 6 -3.50 21.47 9.02
C ARG A 6 -4.50 20.46 9.57
N ILE A 7 -4.10 19.73 10.60
CA ILE A 7 -4.99 18.76 11.23
C ILE A 7 -6.19 19.45 11.85
N ASP A 8 -5.97 20.57 12.54
CA ASP A 8 -7.08 21.31 13.15
C ASP A 8 -8.08 21.80 12.10
N GLU A 9 -7.54 22.28 10.98
CA GLU A 9 -8.40 22.74 9.89
C GLU A 9 -9.23 21.60 9.32
N LEU A 10 -8.58 20.46 9.07
CA LEU A 10 -9.28 19.30 8.52
C LEU A 10 -10.25 18.70 9.52
N GLN A 11 -9.93 18.77 10.82
CA GLN A 11 -10.85 18.30 11.84
C GLN A 11 -12.15 19.09 11.81
N LYS A 12 -12.07 20.41 11.63
CA LYS A 12 -13.27 21.23 11.52
C LYS A 12 -14.08 20.84 10.29
N LYS A 13 -13.41 20.67 9.16
CA LYS A 13 -14.09 20.28 7.93
C LYS A 13 -14.71 18.90 8.06
N PHE A 14 -14.01 17.98 8.71
CA PHE A 14 -14.50 16.64 8.94
C PHE A 14 -15.75 16.66 9.79
N ASN A 15 -15.76 17.50 10.86
CA ASN A 15 -16.93 17.59 11.72
C ASN A 15 -18.17 18.05 10.96
N GLU A 16 -17.96 18.88 9.93
CA GLU A 16 -19.08 19.36 9.11
C GLU A 16 -19.48 18.36 8.03
N ASN A 17 -18.51 17.63 7.47
CA ASN A 17 -18.78 16.70 6.39
C ASN A 17 -17.81 15.51 6.46
N PRO A 18 -18.11 14.54 7.36
CA PRO A 18 -17.18 13.42 7.56
C PRO A 18 -16.92 12.59 6.30
N ARG A 19 -17.94 12.40 5.49
CA ARG A 19 -17.78 11.56 4.30
C ARG A 19 -16.78 12.13 3.32
N ARG A 20 -16.71 13.44 3.26
CA ARG A 20 -15.82 14.09 2.31
C ARG A 20 -14.40 14.23 2.85
N TYR A 21 -14.26 14.41 4.17
CA TYR A 21 -12.97 14.81 4.72
C TYR A 21 -12.27 13.76 5.56
N PHE A 22 -12.84 12.55 5.72
CA PHE A 22 -12.17 11.57 6.57
C PHE A 22 -10.82 11.14 5.99
N ALA A 23 -10.74 10.94 4.68
CA ALA A 23 -9.49 10.49 4.07
C ALA A 23 -8.39 11.57 4.13
N PRO A 24 -8.67 12.84 3.77
CA PRO A 24 -7.65 13.87 3.95
C PRO A 24 -7.20 14.03 5.40
N LEU A 25 -8.14 13.94 6.35
CA LEU A 25 -7.78 14.05 7.77
C LEU A 25 -6.91 12.87 8.19
N ALA A 26 -7.31 11.66 7.79
CA ALA A 26 -6.53 10.46 8.11
C ALA A 26 -5.13 10.56 7.53
N ASP A 27 -5.00 11.09 6.31
CA ASP A 27 -3.69 11.20 5.69
C ASP A 27 -2.78 12.18 6.46
N GLU A 28 -3.33 13.26 6.96
CA GLU A 28 -2.53 14.19 7.75
C GLU A 28 -2.16 13.59 9.11
N LEU A 29 -3.06 12.80 9.72
CA LEU A 29 -2.72 12.08 10.93
C LEU A 29 -1.57 11.11 10.67
N ARG A 30 -1.62 10.40 9.54
CA ARG A 30 -0.55 9.49 9.18
C ARG A 30 0.79 10.23 9.04
N LYS A 31 0.77 11.36 8.33
CA LYS A 31 1.99 12.13 8.12
C LYS A 31 2.56 12.66 9.43
N ALA A 32 1.68 12.91 10.39
CA ALA A 32 2.11 13.39 11.71
C ALA A 32 2.57 12.24 12.61
N GLY A 33 2.51 11.02 12.15
CA GLY A 33 2.95 9.86 12.93
C GLY A 33 1.85 9.19 13.73
N ASP A 34 0.62 9.69 13.67
CA ASP A 34 -0.50 9.08 14.39
C ASP A 34 -1.12 8.01 13.48
N LEU A 35 -0.41 6.90 13.35
CA LEU A 35 -0.85 5.82 12.45
C LEU A 35 -2.13 5.18 12.96
N GLN A 36 -2.22 5.00 14.27
CA GLN A 36 -3.41 4.37 14.83
C GLN A 36 -4.65 5.21 14.62
N GLY A 37 -4.53 6.54 14.80
CA GLY A 37 -5.65 7.43 14.54
C GLY A 37 -6.08 7.39 13.08
N ALA A 38 -5.11 7.36 12.18
CA ALA A 38 -5.41 7.28 10.75
C ALA A 38 -6.13 5.97 10.41
N ILE A 39 -5.63 4.87 10.97
CA ILE A 39 -6.21 3.55 10.69
C ILE A 39 -7.65 3.48 11.19
N GLU A 40 -7.90 3.94 12.42
CA GLU A 40 -9.24 3.86 12.99
C GLU A 40 -10.23 4.72 12.23
N LEU A 41 -9.79 5.92 11.86
CA LEU A 41 -10.64 6.84 11.12
C LEU A 41 -11.02 6.24 9.76
N CYS A 42 -10.06 5.68 9.06
CA CYS A 42 -10.34 5.06 7.76
C CYS A 42 -11.27 3.86 7.91
N ARG A 43 -11.00 2.99 8.88
CA ARG A 43 -11.83 1.78 9.03
C ARG A 43 -13.28 2.13 9.31
N SER A 44 -13.52 3.09 10.19
CA SER A 44 -14.91 3.39 10.55
C SER A 44 -15.67 3.99 9.38
N HIS A 45 -15.02 4.77 8.52
CA HIS A 45 -15.73 5.39 7.40
C HIS A 45 -15.76 4.50 6.17
N LEU A 46 -14.77 3.65 5.97
CA LEU A 46 -14.81 2.70 4.85
C LEU A 46 -15.88 1.66 5.03
N ALA A 47 -16.28 1.37 6.28
CA ALA A 47 -17.40 0.47 6.50
C ALA A 47 -18.69 0.99 5.86
N GLN A 48 -18.82 2.32 5.80
CA GLN A 48 -19.99 2.94 5.19
C GLN A 48 -19.77 3.34 3.74
N GLN A 49 -18.52 3.46 3.33
CA GLN A 49 -18.16 3.85 1.97
C GLN A 49 -17.09 2.91 1.42
N PRO A 50 -17.45 1.64 1.18
CA PRO A 50 -16.46 0.65 0.77
C PRO A 50 -15.80 0.91 -0.57
N GLY A 51 -16.39 1.77 -1.40
CA GLY A 51 -15.79 2.13 -2.67
C GLY A 51 -14.95 3.39 -2.65
N HIS A 52 -14.63 3.91 -1.46
CA HIS A 52 -13.91 5.18 -1.36
C HIS A 52 -12.41 4.94 -1.58
N MET A 53 -11.97 5.21 -2.79
CA MET A 53 -10.60 4.89 -3.22
C MET A 53 -9.53 5.51 -2.33
N SER A 54 -9.63 6.83 -2.09
CA SER A 54 -8.63 7.52 -1.28
C SER A 54 -8.55 6.96 0.13
N GLY A 55 -9.69 6.55 0.69
CA GLY A 55 -9.70 5.96 2.03
C GLY A 55 -8.92 4.67 2.10
N HIS A 56 -9.07 3.81 1.09
CA HIS A 56 -8.31 2.56 1.05
C HIS A 56 -6.82 2.83 0.88
N ILE A 57 -6.46 3.81 0.06
CA ILE A 57 -5.05 4.15 -0.14
C ILE A 57 -4.42 4.67 1.16
N VAL A 58 -5.11 5.56 1.87
CA VAL A 58 -4.58 6.08 3.12
C VAL A 58 -4.46 4.98 4.16
N LEU A 59 -5.48 4.12 4.25
CA LEU A 59 -5.45 3.00 5.18
C LEU A 59 -4.27 2.08 4.88
N GLY A 60 -4.09 1.73 3.61
CA GLY A 60 -2.98 0.86 3.21
C GLY A 60 -1.64 1.46 3.56
N LYS A 61 -1.46 2.76 3.32
CA LYS A 61 -0.20 3.43 3.65
C LYS A 61 0.05 3.42 5.15
N ALA A 62 -0.97 3.70 5.95
CA ALA A 62 -0.81 3.73 7.41
C ALA A 62 -0.47 2.34 7.95
N LEU A 63 -1.12 1.31 7.43
CA LEU A 63 -0.83 -0.06 7.83
C LEU A 63 0.60 -0.44 7.42
N TYR A 64 1.00 -0.06 6.22
CA TYR A 64 2.34 -0.36 5.73
C TYR A 64 3.40 0.30 6.63
N GLU A 65 3.21 1.57 6.95
CA GLU A 65 4.16 2.30 7.79
C GLU A 65 4.19 1.76 9.21
N GLY A 66 3.10 1.17 9.65
CA GLY A 66 3.04 0.55 10.96
C GLY A 66 3.54 -0.88 11.00
N GLY A 67 4.00 -1.40 9.87
CA GLY A 67 4.54 -2.75 9.83
C GLY A 67 3.49 -3.84 9.68
N GLU A 68 2.22 -3.49 9.52
CA GLU A 68 1.14 -4.46 9.35
C GLU A 68 1.05 -4.85 7.88
N LEU A 69 2.05 -5.60 7.42
CA LEU A 69 2.22 -5.82 5.98
C LEU A 69 1.13 -6.68 5.36
N ASP A 70 0.66 -7.69 6.08
CA ASP A 70 -0.38 -8.56 5.52
C ASP A 70 -1.68 -7.80 5.32
N GLU A 71 -2.08 -7.01 6.31
CA GLU A 71 -3.30 -6.24 6.19
C GLU A 71 -3.14 -5.11 5.17
N ALA A 72 -1.97 -4.50 5.12
CA ALA A 72 -1.68 -3.48 4.11
C ALA A 72 -1.82 -4.08 2.71
N ARG A 73 -1.30 -5.28 2.51
CA ARG A 73 -1.41 -5.95 1.22
C ARG A 73 -2.86 -6.15 0.83
N GLN A 74 -3.68 -6.65 1.75
CA GLN A 74 -5.09 -6.87 1.45
C GLN A 74 -5.80 -5.56 1.11
N THR A 75 -5.44 -4.49 1.82
CA THR A 75 -6.05 -3.19 1.59
C THR A 75 -5.69 -2.64 0.22
N PHE A 76 -4.42 -2.75 -0.18
CA PHE A 76 -4.03 -2.30 -1.51
C PHE A 76 -4.62 -3.18 -2.60
N GLU A 77 -4.81 -4.47 -2.34
CA GLU A 77 -5.49 -5.34 -3.31
C GLU A 77 -6.94 -4.92 -3.48
N THR A 78 -7.60 -4.52 -2.40
CA THR A 78 -8.95 -3.97 -2.49
C THR A 78 -8.95 -2.71 -3.36
N ALA A 79 -7.97 -1.84 -3.17
CA ALA A 79 -7.86 -0.63 -3.98
C ALA A 79 -7.71 -0.98 -5.46
N LEU A 80 -6.92 -2.00 -5.78
CA LEU A 80 -6.77 -2.43 -7.17
C LEU A 80 -8.06 -2.99 -7.75
N GLY A 81 -8.92 -3.57 -6.90
CA GLY A 81 -10.23 -4.00 -7.35
C GLY A 81 -11.09 -2.83 -7.81
N LEU A 82 -10.85 -1.66 -7.24
CA LEU A 82 -11.58 -0.44 -7.62
C LEU A 82 -10.93 0.27 -8.79
N ASP A 83 -9.58 0.24 -8.87
CA ASP A 83 -8.82 0.87 -9.94
C ASP A 83 -7.59 0.02 -10.22
N PRO A 84 -7.68 -0.88 -11.22
CA PRO A 84 -6.59 -1.85 -11.47
C PRO A 84 -5.25 -1.24 -11.85
N GLU A 85 -5.23 0.02 -12.24
CA GLU A 85 -3.98 0.67 -12.62
C GLU A 85 -3.53 1.72 -11.62
N ASN A 86 -4.04 1.67 -10.40
CA ASN A 86 -3.63 2.64 -9.39
C ASN A 86 -2.17 2.45 -9.05
N LEU A 87 -1.35 3.45 -9.42
CA LEU A 87 0.10 3.34 -9.29
C LEU A 87 0.56 3.25 -7.85
N ILE A 88 -0.14 3.92 -6.94
CA ILE A 88 0.24 3.88 -5.52
C ILE A 88 0.04 2.48 -4.96
N ALA A 89 -1.10 1.86 -5.28
CA ALA A 89 -1.37 0.51 -4.80
C ALA A 89 -0.41 -0.50 -5.39
N LEU A 90 -0.15 -0.40 -6.71
CA LEU A 90 0.77 -1.33 -7.36
C LEU A 90 2.17 -1.22 -6.78
N ARG A 91 2.65 0.00 -6.58
CA ARG A 91 3.98 0.20 -6.05
C ARG A 91 4.11 -0.32 -4.63
N HIS A 92 3.12 -0.05 -3.79
CA HIS A 92 3.18 -0.53 -2.41
C HIS A 92 3.11 -2.05 -2.33
N LEU A 93 2.34 -2.68 -3.21
CA LEU A 93 2.32 -4.14 -3.25
C LEU A 93 3.69 -4.70 -3.61
N GLY A 94 4.39 -4.04 -4.54
CA GLY A 94 5.76 -4.43 -4.84
C GLY A 94 6.68 -4.24 -3.65
N ASP A 95 6.56 -3.11 -2.96
CA ASP A 95 7.38 -2.84 -1.77
C ASP A 95 7.12 -3.86 -0.67
N ILE A 96 5.86 -4.22 -0.46
CA ILE A 96 5.50 -5.21 0.55
C ILE A 96 6.09 -6.57 0.21
N ALA A 97 5.94 -6.99 -1.06
CA ALA A 97 6.48 -8.27 -1.50
C ALA A 97 8.00 -8.31 -1.30
N ARG A 98 8.67 -7.21 -1.66
CA ARG A 98 10.13 -7.14 -1.49
C ARG A 98 10.52 -7.27 -0.02
N GLN A 99 9.81 -6.58 0.86
CA GLN A 99 10.13 -6.67 2.29
C GLN A 99 9.86 -8.05 2.86
N GLN A 100 8.93 -8.78 2.28
CA GLN A 100 8.63 -10.14 2.74
C GLN A 100 9.53 -11.19 2.08
N GLY A 101 10.49 -10.77 1.30
CA GLY A 101 11.42 -11.68 0.66
C GLY A 101 10.90 -12.32 -0.61
N ASP A 102 9.79 -11.82 -1.13
CA ASP A 102 9.20 -12.35 -2.36
C ASP A 102 9.66 -11.49 -3.54
N ALA A 103 10.87 -11.74 -4.01
CA ALA A 103 11.44 -10.96 -5.10
C ALA A 103 10.67 -11.15 -6.39
N TYR A 104 10.20 -12.36 -6.64
CA TYR A 104 9.43 -12.63 -7.85
C TYR A 104 8.12 -11.83 -7.84
N GLY A 105 7.40 -11.88 -6.73
CA GLY A 105 6.16 -11.11 -6.60
C GLY A 105 6.39 -9.62 -6.71
N ALA A 106 7.46 -9.13 -6.08
CA ALA A 106 7.80 -7.71 -6.15
C ALA A 106 8.01 -7.29 -7.60
N ARG A 107 8.75 -8.12 -8.36
CA ARG A 107 9.02 -7.82 -9.75
C ARG A 107 7.73 -7.77 -10.57
N GLN A 108 6.80 -8.66 -10.29
CA GLN A 108 5.53 -8.68 -11.01
C GLN A 108 4.73 -7.38 -10.76
N TRP A 109 4.65 -6.96 -9.49
CA TRP A 109 3.94 -5.73 -9.16
C TRP A 109 4.61 -4.50 -9.78
N TYR A 110 5.94 -4.42 -9.68
CA TYR A 110 6.67 -3.29 -10.25
C TYR A 110 6.54 -3.26 -11.78
N GLN A 111 6.50 -4.43 -12.42
CA GLN A 111 6.32 -4.45 -13.88
C GLN A 111 4.97 -3.84 -14.25
N ARG A 112 3.94 -4.08 -13.45
CA ARG A 112 2.64 -3.45 -13.72
C ARG A 112 2.69 -1.93 -13.56
N VAL A 113 3.53 -1.45 -12.64
CA VAL A 113 3.74 0.01 -12.55
C VAL A 113 4.34 0.53 -13.85
N LEU A 114 5.35 -0.16 -14.38
CA LEU A 114 5.99 0.27 -15.63
C LEU A 114 5.03 0.16 -16.81
N ASP A 115 4.16 -0.84 -16.82
CA ASP A 115 3.20 -0.98 -17.91
C ASP A 115 2.27 0.24 -17.95
N ALA A 116 1.91 0.78 -16.81
CA ALA A 116 1.04 1.95 -16.72
C ALA A 116 1.82 3.26 -16.78
N ASP A 117 3.09 3.25 -16.37
CA ASP A 117 3.93 4.44 -16.33
C ASP A 117 5.33 4.07 -16.82
N PRO A 118 5.51 3.95 -18.15
CA PRO A 118 6.78 3.45 -18.71
C PRO A 118 8.00 4.32 -18.43
N ARG A 119 7.80 5.56 -18.03
CA ARG A 119 8.92 6.46 -17.77
C ARG A 119 9.34 6.50 -16.31
N ASN A 120 8.82 5.60 -15.49
CA ASN A 120 9.14 5.57 -14.08
C ASN A 120 10.51 4.95 -13.87
N GLU A 121 11.53 5.81 -13.79
CA GLU A 121 12.91 5.35 -13.70
C GLU A 121 13.20 4.72 -12.35
N GLU A 122 12.54 5.20 -11.30
CA GLU A 122 12.75 4.64 -9.98
C GLU A 122 12.32 3.18 -9.92
N ILE A 123 11.16 2.88 -10.48
CA ILE A 123 10.67 1.51 -10.48
C ILE A 123 11.48 0.62 -11.43
N ALA A 124 11.92 1.16 -12.55
CA ALA A 124 12.80 0.41 -13.46
C ALA A 124 14.08 0.01 -12.73
N ALA A 125 14.64 0.92 -11.93
CA ALA A 125 15.83 0.63 -11.15
C ALA A 125 15.57 -0.45 -10.10
N GLN A 126 14.39 -0.43 -9.48
CA GLN A 126 14.04 -1.46 -8.50
C GLN A 126 13.96 -2.84 -9.15
N ILE A 127 13.40 -2.93 -10.34
CA ILE A 127 13.33 -4.20 -11.06
C ILE A 127 14.73 -4.70 -11.38
N GLN A 128 15.61 -3.80 -11.82
CA GLN A 128 16.97 -4.19 -12.14
C GLN A 128 17.68 -4.75 -10.92
N LEU A 129 17.50 -4.11 -9.76
CA LEU A 129 18.10 -4.62 -8.53
C LEU A 129 17.61 -6.02 -8.19
N LEU A 130 16.32 -6.26 -8.38
CA LEU A 130 15.77 -7.59 -8.13
C LEU A 130 16.33 -8.62 -9.10
N ASP A 131 16.51 -8.24 -10.35
CA ASP A 131 17.05 -9.16 -11.37
C ASP A 131 18.51 -9.52 -11.07
N GLU A 132 19.24 -8.66 -10.37
CA GLU A 132 20.64 -8.90 -10.05
C GLU A 132 20.83 -9.70 -8.76
N MET A 133 19.74 -9.99 -8.03
CA MET A 133 19.88 -10.75 -6.79
C MET A 133 20.20 -12.20 -7.09
N PRO A 134 21.05 -12.83 -6.25
CA PRO A 134 21.29 -14.27 -6.39
C PRO A 134 19.99 -15.03 -6.20
N ALA A 135 19.86 -16.16 -6.89
CA ALA A 135 18.63 -16.94 -6.82
C ALA A 135 18.25 -17.29 -5.39
N THR A 136 19.22 -17.62 -4.55
CA THR A 136 18.90 -17.99 -3.18
C THR A 136 18.29 -16.83 -2.40
N GLU A 137 18.78 -15.62 -2.63
CA GLU A 137 18.21 -14.46 -1.95
C GLU A 137 16.90 -14.06 -2.57
N ALA A 138 16.77 -14.21 -3.89
CA ALA A 138 15.56 -13.80 -4.58
C ALA A 138 14.36 -14.65 -4.16
N PHE A 139 14.62 -15.88 -3.72
CA PHE A 139 13.54 -16.75 -3.31
C PHE A 139 13.56 -17.03 -1.81
N GLY A 140 13.92 -16.08 -1.01
CA GLY A 140 14.00 -16.28 0.41
C GLY A 140 12.72 -16.79 1.03
N ALA A 141 12.34 -16.19 2.13
CA ALA A 141 11.18 -16.68 2.86
C ALA A 141 9.91 -16.70 2.02
N GLY A 142 9.77 -15.73 1.18
CA GLY A 142 8.58 -15.68 0.36
C GLY A 142 8.48 -16.83 -0.59
N ALA A 143 9.60 -17.24 -1.12
CA ALA A 143 9.59 -18.34 -2.03
C ALA A 143 9.29 -19.63 -1.32
N ALA A 144 9.74 -19.73 -0.12
CA ALA A 144 9.47 -20.94 0.62
C ALA A 144 7.97 -21.15 0.75
N ALA A 145 7.28 -20.12 0.93
CA ALA A 145 5.85 -20.26 1.07
C ALA A 145 5.17 -20.53 -0.24
N ALA A 146 5.57 -19.85 -1.23
CA ALA A 146 4.89 -19.96 -2.48
C ALA A 146 5.08 -21.29 -3.12
N PRO A 147 6.26 -21.74 -3.22
CA PRO A 147 6.43 -22.94 -3.97
C PRO A 147 5.85 -24.11 -3.39
N ALA A 148 5.87 -24.11 -2.17
CA ALA A 148 5.32 -25.25 -1.58
C ALA A 148 3.99 -25.46 -2.10
N ALA A 149 3.37 -24.48 -2.33
CA ALA A 149 2.05 -24.60 -2.73
C ALA A 149 1.97 -25.20 -4.00
N GLU A 150 2.66 -24.79 -4.80
CA GLU A 150 2.44 -25.29 -5.94
C GLU A 150 2.99 -26.37 -6.31
N LEU A 151 3.75 -26.59 -5.73
CA LEU A 151 4.34 -27.56 -6.18
C LEU A 151 3.81 -28.66 -6.12
N VAL A 152 3.43 -28.78 -5.71
CA VAL A 152 2.96 -29.74 -5.55
C VAL A 152 2.47 -30.45 -6.24
N PRO A 153 2.13 -30.47 -6.68
CA PRO A 153 1.41 -31.19 -7.26
C PRO A 153 1.92 -32.16 -7.91
N ASP A 154 2.32 -32.48 -7.98
CA ASP A 154 2.68 -33.37 -8.65
C ASP A 154 2.71 -34.25 -8.32
#